data_1eba7f1d3246862193ee62d2687dafab
#
_entry.id   1eba7f1d3246862193ee62d2687dafab
#
_cell.length_a   1.000
_cell.length_b   1.000
_cell.length_c   1.000
_cell.angle_alpha   90.00
_cell.angle_beta   90.00
_cell.angle_gamma   90.00
#
_symmetry.space_group_name_H-M   'P 1'
#
loop_
_entity.id
_entity.type
_entity.pdbx_description
1 polymer ?
#
loop_
_entity_poly.entity_id
_entity_poly.type
_entity_poly.pdbx_seq_one_letter_code
_entity_poly.pdbx_strand_id
1 'polypeptide(L)'
;MKKYIVLLLFLLSGCSSPQLGTIQVNNINAYVELAVTPEQREQGLMYRQQLEKDQGLLMVFEKPQQVSLWMLNTLIPLDVGYFNKQGELLATTQMLPDGGKQLYHSPPETFYVLEMNRDWFNRYGLKPGAQLTLPESFKRH
;
A
#
# COMPACT_ATOMS: atom_id res chain seq x y z
N MET A 1 51.76 25.38 21.40
CA MET A 1 50.31 25.57 21.15
C MET A 1 49.83 24.37 20.31
N LYS A 2 49.05 23.46 20.95
CA LYS A 2 48.53 22.27 20.26
C LYS A 2 47.18 22.63 19.67
N LYS A 3 47.07 22.58 18.32
CA LYS A 3 45.81 22.80 17.61
C LYS A 3 45.04 21.46 17.60
N TYR A 4 43.92 21.39 18.28
CA TYR A 4 43.00 20.27 18.21
C TYR A 4 42.10 20.46 16.99
N ILE A 5 42.22 19.60 15.99
CA ILE A 5 41.32 19.51 14.85
C ILE A 5 40.13 18.65 15.32
N VAL A 6 38.97 19.29 15.54
CA VAL A 6 37.72 18.60 15.80
C VAL A 6 37.18 18.15 14.44
N LEU A 7 37.29 16.85 14.15
CA LEU A 7 36.69 16.23 12.98
C LEU A 7 35.20 16.03 13.24
N LEU A 8 34.37 16.92 12.69
CA LEU A 8 32.92 16.80 12.76
C LEU A 8 32.47 15.70 11.79
N LEU A 9 32.19 14.50 12.32
CA LEU A 9 31.56 13.42 11.54
C LEU A 9 30.09 13.78 11.30
N PHE A 10 29.77 14.24 10.10
CA PHE A 10 28.41 14.31 9.63
C PHE A 10 27.88 12.88 9.37
N LEU A 11 27.07 12.35 10.28
CA LEU A 11 26.26 11.16 10.04
C LEU A 11 25.17 11.55 9.02
N LEU A 12 25.39 11.21 7.76
CA LEU A 12 24.38 11.24 6.72
C LEU A 12 23.38 10.13 7.06
N SER A 13 22.29 10.47 7.75
CA SER A 13 21.12 9.62 7.87
C SER A 13 20.51 9.51 6.47
N GLY A 14 20.90 8.46 5.74
CA GLY A 14 20.31 8.15 4.44
C GLY A 14 18.83 7.79 4.66
N CYS A 15 17.90 8.66 4.25
CA CYS A 15 16.54 8.26 4.00
C CYS A 15 16.56 7.22 2.88
N SER A 16 16.50 5.95 3.21
CA SER A 16 16.27 4.91 2.21
C SER A 16 14.85 5.07 1.68
N SER A 17 14.71 5.37 0.40
CA SER A 17 13.41 5.34 -0.27
C SER A 17 12.81 3.93 -0.13
N PRO A 18 11.50 3.80 0.12
CA PRO A 18 10.88 2.49 0.22
C PRO A 18 11.10 1.69 -1.07
N GLN A 19 11.43 0.41 -0.91
CA GLN A 19 11.64 -0.46 -2.06
C GLN A 19 10.29 -0.82 -2.67
N LEU A 20 10.08 -0.39 -3.91
CA LEU A 20 8.87 -0.70 -4.67
C LEU A 20 9.03 -2.03 -5.42
N GLY A 21 8.02 -2.87 -5.33
CA GLY A 21 7.88 -4.05 -6.18
C GLY A 21 6.84 -3.83 -7.27
N THR A 22 6.99 -4.52 -8.40
CA THR A 22 6.02 -4.46 -9.49
C THR A 22 5.04 -5.62 -9.38
N ILE A 23 3.75 -5.29 -9.33
CA ILE A 23 2.63 -6.24 -9.41
C ILE A 23 1.78 -5.91 -10.64
N GLN A 24 0.86 -6.79 -10.99
CA GLN A 24 -0.10 -6.54 -12.05
C GLN A 24 -1.52 -6.81 -11.58
N VAL A 25 -2.47 -5.99 -12.03
CA VAL A 25 -3.90 -6.31 -11.97
C VAL A 25 -4.38 -6.40 -13.42
N ASN A 26 -4.78 -7.59 -13.84
CA ASN A 26 -4.86 -7.95 -15.26
C ASN A 26 -3.51 -7.67 -15.95
N ASN A 27 -3.48 -6.76 -16.92
CA ASN A 27 -2.26 -6.35 -17.65
C ASN A 27 -1.74 -4.97 -17.20
N ILE A 28 -2.26 -4.41 -16.11
CA ILE A 28 -1.89 -3.08 -15.63
C ILE A 28 -0.84 -3.22 -14.53
N ASN A 29 0.31 -2.60 -14.74
CA ASN A 29 1.37 -2.55 -13.74
C ASN A 29 1.03 -1.57 -12.62
N ALA A 30 1.30 -1.98 -11.39
CA ALA A 30 1.34 -1.12 -10.22
C ALA A 30 2.68 -1.30 -9.50
N TYR A 31 3.20 -0.21 -8.97
CA TYR A 31 4.47 -0.16 -8.25
C TYR A 31 4.18 0.03 -6.76
N VAL A 32 4.35 -1.01 -5.98
CA VAL A 32 3.83 -1.05 -4.60
C VAL A 32 4.90 -1.31 -3.56
N GLU A 33 4.74 -0.69 -2.42
CA GLU A 33 5.36 -1.13 -1.18
C GLU A 33 4.62 -2.36 -0.66
N LEU A 34 5.33 -3.25 0.01
CA LEU A 34 4.74 -4.45 0.59
C LEU A 34 4.56 -4.29 2.10
N ALA A 35 3.36 -4.51 2.60
CA ALA A 35 3.03 -4.49 4.02
C ALA A 35 2.56 -5.88 4.47
N VAL A 36 3.45 -6.62 5.14
CA VAL A 36 3.22 -8.01 5.57
C VAL A 36 3.08 -8.13 7.09
N THR A 37 3.69 -7.22 7.86
CA THR A 37 3.54 -7.22 9.32
C THR A 37 2.31 -6.42 9.75
N PRO A 38 1.75 -6.69 10.93
CA PRO A 38 0.65 -5.89 11.48
C PRO A 38 0.98 -4.40 11.54
N GLU A 39 2.19 -4.03 11.96
CA GLU A 39 2.65 -2.65 12.08
C GLU A 39 2.74 -1.96 10.72
N GLN A 40 3.25 -2.66 9.69
CA GLN A 40 3.31 -2.13 8.31
C GLN A 40 1.90 -1.90 7.74
N ARG A 41 0.96 -2.84 7.98
CA ARG A 41 -0.42 -2.68 7.54
C ARG A 41 -1.14 -1.56 8.29
N GLU A 42 -0.89 -1.40 9.59
CA GLU A 42 -1.47 -0.31 10.39
C GLU A 42 -0.95 1.05 9.91
N GLN A 43 0.34 1.17 9.62
CA GLN A 43 0.92 2.39 9.08
C GLN A 43 0.36 2.72 7.69
N GLY A 44 0.18 1.72 6.81
CA GLY A 44 -0.33 1.94 5.46
C GLY A 44 0.38 3.09 4.75
N LEU A 45 -0.39 4.01 4.18
CA LEU A 45 0.09 5.22 3.50
C LEU A 45 0.01 6.50 4.37
N MET A 46 0.00 6.35 5.69
CA MET A 46 0.00 7.49 6.63
C MET A 46 1.16 8.45 6.33
N TYR A 47 0.87 9.75 6.51
CA TYR A 47 1.82 10.87 6.36
C TYR A 47 2.34 11.10 4.93
N ARG A 48 1.88 10.34 3.93
CA ARG A 48 2.21 10.61 2.52
C ARG A 48 1.50 11.87 2.06
N GLN A 49 2.24 12.77 1.43
CA GLN A 49 1.69 14.01 0.86
C GLN A 49 1.26 13.82 -0.59
N GLN A 50 1.87 12.86 -1.27
CA GLN A 50 1.56 12.51 -2.66
C GLN A 50 1.89 11.04 -2.92
N LEU A 51 1.30 10.50 -3.97
CA LEU A 51 1.53 9.16 -4.49
C LEU A 51 1.60 9.28 -6.01
N GLU A 52 2.63 8.71 -6.62
CA GLU A 52 2.73 8.69 -8.08
C GLU A 52 1.54 7.92 -8.70
N LYS A 53 1.25 8.22 -9.97
CA LYS A 53 0.03 7.76 -10.66
C LYS A 53 -0.27 6.27 -10.47
N ASP A 54 0.75 5.41 -10.60
CA ASP A 54 0.62 3.96 -10.52
C ASP A 54 1.36 3.37 -9.30
N GLN A 55 1.62 4.20 -8.30
CA GLN A 55 2.18 3.77 -7.02
C GLN A 55 1.11 3.46 -6.01
N GLY A 56 1.45 2.57 -5.07
CA GLY A 56 0.55 2.17 -4.00
C GLY A 56 1.22 1.34 -2.93
N LEU A 57 0.39 0.64 -2.17
CA LEU A 57 0.79 -0.27 -1.11
C LEU A 57 -0.04 -1.53 -1.20
N LEU A 58 0.61 -2.70 -1.14
CA LEU A 58 -0.04 -3.99 -1.08
C LEU A 58 0.08 -4.57 0.33
N MET A 59 -1.05 -4.72 1.01
CA MET A 59 -1.14 -5.44 2.26
C MET A 59 -1.39 -6.92 1.99
N VAL A 60 -0.65 -7.79 2.68
CA VAL A 60 -0.83 -9.23 2.64
C VAL A 60 -1.23 -9.73 4.01
N PHE A 61 -2.30 -10.51 4.08
CA PHE A 61 -2.80 -11.09 5.32
C PHE A 61 -2.44 -12.57 5.40
N GLU A 62 -2.36 -13.12 6.60
CA GLU A 62 -1.98 -14.51 6.84
C GLU A 62 -3.10 -15.50 6.46
N LYS A 63 -4.34 -15.04 6.55
CA LYS A 63 -5.56 -15.82 6.25
C LYS A 63 -6.64 -14.89 5.69
N PRO A 64 -7.60 -15.42 4.92
CA PRO A 64 -8.77 -14.66 4.50
C PRO A 64 -9.54 -14.14 5.71
N GLN A 65 -9.92 -12.87 5.68
CA GLN A 65 -10.66 -12.21 6.77
C GLN A 65 -11.37 -10.95 6.29
N GLN A 66 -12.32 -10.47 7.05
CA GLN A 66 -12.82 -9.11 6.90
C GLN A 66 -11.77 -8.15 7.46
N VAL A 67 -11.39 -7.16 6.67
CA VAL A 67 -10.44 -6.11 7.03
C VAL A 67 -11.19 -4.82 7.25
N SER A 68 -10.82 -4.08 8.29
CA SER A 68 -11.32 -2.72 8.55
C SER A 68 -10.19 -1.74 8.31
N LEU A 69 -10.42 -0.77 7.41
CA LEU A 69 -9.49 0.30 7.09
C LEU A 69 -10.02 1.65 7.57
N TRP A 70 -9.13 2.57 7.81
CA TRP A 70 -9.43 3.95 8.20
C TRP A 70 -8.47 4.91 7.51
N MET A 71 -8.80 6.20 7.52
CA MET A 71 -7.97 7.26 6.96
C MET A 71 -7.22 8.08 8.02
N LEU A 72 -6.96 7.47 9.20
CA LEU A 72 -6.18 8.12 10.26
C LEU A 72 -4.80 8.50 9.70
N ASN A 73 -4.39 9.77 9.89
CA ASN A 73 -3.11 10.31 9.40
C ASN A 73 -2.84 10.09 7.90
N THR A 74 -3.85 9.74 7.12
CA THR A 74 -3.75 9.56 5.68
C THR A 74 -4.28 10.80 4.99
N LEU A 75 -3.39 11.54 4.33
CA LEU A 75 -3.61 12.91 3.86
C LEU A 75 -4.09 12.96 2.40
N ILE A 76 -3.96 11.88 1.67
CA ILE A 76 -4.32 11.76 0.26
C ILE A 76 -5.52 10.82 0.08
N PRO A 77 -6.42 11.10 -0.89
CA PRO A 77 -7.51 10.19 -1.20
C PRO A 77 -6.98 8.91 -1.83
N LEU A 78 -7.54 7.77 -1.46
CA LEU A 78 -7.12 6.46 -1.92
C LEU A 78 -8.26 5.74 -2.65
N ASP A 79 -7.86 4.90 -3.60
CA ASP A 79 -8.71 3.89 -4.23
C ASP A 79 -8.21 2.52 -3.77
N VAL A 80 -9.08 1.70 -3.20
CA VAL A 80 -8.71 0.46 -2.52
C VAL A 80 -9.38 -0.72 -3.20
N GLY A 81 -8.60 -1.74 -3.55
CA GLY A 81 -9.10 -3.02 -4.04
C GLY A 81 -8.90 -4.13 -3.01
N TYR A 82 -9.92 -4.95 -2.83
CA TYR A 82 -9.91 -6.12 -1.97
C TYR A 82 -9.86 -7.38 -2.82
N PHE A 83 -8.88 -8.25 -2.57
CA PHE A 83 -8.66 -9.46 -3.35
C PHE A 83 -8.71 -10.70 -2.46
N ASN A 84 -9.24 -11.80 -2.99
CA ASN A 84 -9.19 -13.09 -2.33
C ASN A 84 -7.79 -13.73 -2.43
N LYS A 85 -7.61 -14.89 -1.81
CA LYS A 85 -6.33 -15.61 -1.80
C LYS A 85 -5.87 -16.04 -3.20
N GLN A 86 -6.77 -16.22 -4.14
CA GLN A 86 -6.49 -16.55 -5.53
C GLN A 86 -6.12 -15.31 -6.36
N GLY A 87 -6.19 -14.13 -5.76
CA GLY A 87 -5.89 -12.85 -6.42
C GLY A 87 -7.06 -12.27 -7.21
N GLU A 88 -8.27 -12.78 -7.04
CA GLU A 88 -9.46 -12.24 -7.69
C GLU A 88 -9.94 -10.98 -6.95
N LEU A 89 -10.18 -9.90 -7.68
CA LEU A 89 -10.75 -8.66 -7.14
C LEU A 89 -12.21 -8.89 -6.71
N LEU A 90 -12.50 -8.70 -5.45
CA LEU A 90 -13.82 -8.88 -4.85
C LEU A 90 -14.64 -7.59 -4.88
N ALA A 91 -14.02 -6.47 -4.53
CA ALA A 91 -14.65 -5.17 -4.44
C ALA A 91 -13.62 -4.05 -4.48
N THR A 92 -14.07 -2.84 -4.78
CA THR A 92 -13.29 -1.60 -4.66
C THR A 92 -14.02 -0.59 -3.79
N THR A 93 -13.25 0.28 -3.13
CA THR A 93 -13.78 1.36 -2.27
C THR A 93 -12.93 2.60 -2.44
N GLN A 94 -13.55 3.76 -2.57
CA GLN A 94 -12.86 5.05 -2.46
C GLN A 94 -12.84 5.49 -0.99
N MET A 95 -11.68 5.91 -0.53
CA MET A 95 -11.47 6.39 0.83
C MET A 95 -10.97 7.83 0.78
N LEU A 96 -11.66 8.73 1.47
CA LEU A 96 -11.32 10.16 1.52
C LEU A 96 -10.70 10.51 2.88
N PRO A 97 -9.74 11.44 2.92
CA PRO A 97 -9.19 11.94 4.17
C PRO A 97 -10.28 12.50 5.08
N ASP A 98 -10.46 11.89 6.24
CA ASP A 98 -11.48 12.27 7.23
C ASP A 98 -10.94 12.25 8.67
N GLY A 99 -9.63 12.04 8.85
CA GLY A 99 -8.99 11.92 10.14
C GLY A 99 -9.27 10.59 10.85
N GLY A 100 -9.70 9.58 10.12
CA GLY A 100 -9.98 8.23 10.66
C GLY A 100 -11.37 8.11 11.29
N LYS A 101 -12.30 8.97 10.93
CA LYS A 101 -13.68 8.96 11.51
C LYS A 101 -14.52 7.81 10.98
N GLN A 102 -14.32 7.42 9.73
CA GLN A 102 -15.04 6.33 9.08
C GLN A 102 -14.21 5.06 9.05
N LEU A 103 -14.86 3.92 9.29
CA LEU A 103 -14.31 2.59 9.03
C LEU A 103 -14.87 2.06 7.70
N TYR A 104 -13.98 1.52 6.89
CA TYR A 104 -14.29 0.88 5.61
C TYR A 104 -14.05 -0.61 5.76
N HIS A 105 -15.07 -1.42 5.51
CA HIS A 105 -15.01 -2.87 5.71
C HIS A 105 -14.89 -3.60 4.36
N SER A 106 -13.97 -4.53 4.29
CA SER A 106 -13.80 -5.41 3.13
C SER A 106 -14.79 -6.57 3.15
N PRO A 107 -14.93 -7.30 2.01
CA PRO A 107 -15.51 -8.64 2.02
C PRO A 107 -14.76 -9.60 2.98
N PRO A 108 -15.44 -10.62 3.55
CA PRO A 108 -14.83 -11.53 4.52
C PRO A 108 -13.72 -12.45 3.96
N GLU A 109 -13.68 -12.65 2.64
CA GLU A 109 -12.67 -13.49 1.98
C GLU A 109 -11.40 -12.71 1.57
N THR A 110 -11.24 -11.48 2.06
CA THR A 110 -10.10 -10.62 1.70
C THR A 110 -8.80 -11.19 2.23
N PHE A 111 -7.84 -11.38 1.32
CA PHE A 111 -6.49 -11.83 1.61
C PHE A 111 -5.43 -10.79 1.23
N TYR A 112 -5.68 -9.99 0.16
CA TYR A 112 -4.85 -8.85 -0.22
C TYR A 112 -5.70 -7.58 -0.22
N VAL A 113 -5.07 -6.47 0.19
CA VAL A 113 -5.62 -5.13 0.06
C VAL A 113 -4.62 -4.28 -0.72
N LEU A 114 -5.06 -3.71 -1.82
CA LEU A 114 -4.26 -2.83 -2.67
C LEU A 114 -4.75 -1.40 -2.53
N GLU A 115 -3.96 -0.55 -1.89
CA GLU A 115 -4.18 0.88 -1.79
C GLU A 115 -3.45 1.60 -2.92
N MET A 116 -4.19 2.33 -3.75
CA MET A 116 -3.67 3.03 -4.91
C MET A 116 -4.07 4.51 -4.88
N ASN A 117 -3.48 5.28 -5.77
CA ASN A 117 -3.90 6.66 -5.99
C ASN A 117 -5.38 6.72 -6.39
N ARG A 118 -6.03 7.84 -6.06
CA ARG A 118 -7.46 8.06 -6.35
C ARG A 118 -7.81 7.69 -7.80
N ASP A 119 -8.93 7.02 -7.96
CA ASP A 119 -9.55 6.69 -9.25
C ASP A 119 -8.76 5.68 -10.11
N TRP A 120 -7.82 4.96 -9.49
CA TRP A 120 -6.93 4.05 -10.21
C TRP A 120 -7.69 2.88 -10.85
N PHE A 121 -8.58 2.22 -10.12
CA PHE A 121 -9.35 1.09 -10.65
C PHE A 121 -10.27 1.52 -11.79
N ASN A 122 -10.98 2.65 -11.65
CA ASN A 122 -11.84 3.18 -12.70
C ASN A 122 -11.05 3.60 -13.95
N ARG A 123 -9.92 4.25 -13.77
CA ARG A 123 -9.04 4.69 -14.88
C ARG A 123 -8.64 3.56 -15.78
N TYR A 124 -8.41 2.39 -15.23
CA TYR A 124 -8.01 1.21 -15.98
C TYR A 124 -9.15 0.21 -16.24
N GLY A 125 -10.39 0.58 -15.91
CA GLY A 125 -11.57 -0.26 -16.12
C GLY A 125 -11.55 -1.57 -15.32
N LEU A 126 -10.86 -1.59 -14.19
CA LEU A 126 -10.73 -2.77 -13.33
C LEU A 126 -11.98 -2.93 -12.46
N LYS A 127 -12.62 -4.08 -12.60
CA LYS A 127 -13.89 -4.41 -11.93
C LYS A 127 -13.74 -5.72 -11.15
N PRO A 128 -14.66 -6.05 -10.24
CA PRO A 128 -14.69 -7.37 -9.61
C PRO A 128 -14.50 -8.49 -10.64
N GLY A 129 -13.64 -9.47 -10.30
CA GLY A 129 -13.15 -10.50 -11.22
C GLY A 129 -11.80 -10.20 -11.88
N ALA A 130 -11.26 -8.95 -11.79
CA ALA A 130 -9.90 -8.66 -12.23
C ALA A 130 -8.88 -9.47 -11.42
N GLN A 131 -7.77 -9.86 -12.06
CA GLN A 131 -6.79 -10.79 -11.50
C GLN A 131 -5.51 -10.09 -11.07
N LEU A 132 -5.18 -10.16 -9.78
CA LEU A 132 -3.90 -9.78 -9.21
C LEU A 132 -2.85 -10.84 -9.49
N THR A 133 -1.71 -10.43 -10.05
CA THR A 133 -0.54 -11.27 -10.26
C THR A 133 0.64 -10.72 -9.50
N LEU A 134 1.24 -11.55 -8.65
CA LEU A 134 2.39 -11.20 -7.82
C LEU A 134 3.67 -11.83 -8.38
N PRO A 135 4.81 -11.12 -8.33
CA PRO A 135 6.10 -11.72 -8.65
C PRO A 135 6.47 -12.78 -7.60
N GLU A 136 7.34 -13.73 -7.97
CA GLU A 136 7.78 -14.81 -7.07
C GLU A 136 8.43 -14.27 -5.78
N SER A 137 9.08 -13.10 -5.84
CA SER A 137 9.65 -12.44 -4.67
C SER A 137 8.61 -12.07 -3.60
N PHE A 138 7.34 -11.85 -3.98
CA PHE A 138 6.26 -11.51 -3.06
C PHE A 138 5.51 -12.73 -2.51
N LYS A 139 5.69 -13.89 -3.11
CA LYS A 139 5.00 -15.14 -2.71
C LYS A 139 5.68 -15.86 -1.53
N ARG A 140 6.85 -15.38 -1.09
CA ARG A 140 7.66 -16.02 -0.04
C ARG A 140 7.47 -15.42 1.36
N HIS A 141 6.42 -14.65 1.56
CA HIS A 141 6.11 -14.00 2.83
C HIS A 141 4.86 -14.58 3.47
#